data_2091712951c5dbd43d69294c50f709c9
#
_entry.id   2091712951c5dbd43d69294c50f709c9
#
_cell.length_a   1.000
_cell.length_b   1.000
_cell.length_c   1.000
_cell.angle_alpha   90.00
_cell.angle_beta   90.00
_cell.angle_gamma   90.00
#
_symmetry.space_group_name_H-M   'P 1'
#
loop_
_entity.id
_entity.type
_entity.pdbx_description
1 polymer ?
#
loop_
_entity_poly.entity_id
_entity_poly.type
_entity_poly.pdbx_seq_one_letter_code
_entity_poly.pdbx_strand_id
1 'polypeptide(L)'
;MAKANLALESRIDRRKRRNRLALVEAANKIMTEKGIDAATMLEIAELADVGAGTVYNYFASKDELAVCVLEQVMQRLAERIEAVTNTFSDPAQVYAFGIRNVMRAATSDQRWRWLLKRSEVIAGAMYRVMGPYAIRDIRRACKAGRYSVEDPELAWRQATHAIVGFSIAVCDQNVDPQKIDEAVVNLLGMVGVPRDEAWEIARRPSPELPAE
;
A
#
# COMPACT_ATOMS: atom_id res chain seq x y z
N MET A 1 31.84 18.76 -9.97
CA MET A 1 32.58 17.56 -9.56
C MET A 1 31.96 17.04 -8.27
N ALA A 2 31.06 16.04 -8.34
CA ALA A 2 30.64 15.28 -7.19
C ALA A 2 30.38 13.85 -7.70
N LYS A 3 31.44 13.03 -7.75
CA LYS A 3 31.29 11.58 -7.95
C LYS A 3 30.77 11.02 -6.64
N ALA A 4 29.50 10.61 -6.65
CA ALA A 4 28.85 9.88 -5.58
C ALA A 4 29.68 8.65 -5.23
N ASN A 5 30.01 8.54 -3.95
CA ASN A 5 30.65 7.41 -3.32
C ASN A 5 29.63 6.25 -3.28
N LEU A 6 29.54 5.45 -4.33
CA LEU A 6 28.89 4.14 -4.32
C LEU A 6 29.80 3.24 -3.51
N ALA A 7 29.57 3.21 -2.19
CA ALA A 7 30.19 2.22 -1.33
C ALA A 7 29.86 0.83 -1.89
N LEU A 8 30.89 0.11 -2.31
CA LEU A 8 30.78 -1.28 -2.78
C LEU A 8 30.17 -2.09 -1.64
N GLU A 9 28.89 -2.46 -1.78
CA GLU A 9 28.17 -3.32 -0.84
C GLU A 9 28.96 -4.59 -0.59
N SER A 10 29.27 -4.89 0.68
CA SER A 10 30.06 -6.05 1.03
C SER A 10 29.39 -7.37 0.59
N ARG A 11 30.16 -8.45 0.42
CA ARG A 11 29.59 -9.78 0.14
C ARG A 11 28.61 -10.21 1.24
N ILE A 12 28.85 -9.82 2.47
CA ILE A 12 28.02 -10.12 3.63
C ILE A 12 26.69 -9.38 3.52
N ASP A 13 26.70 -8.09 3.16
CA ASP A 13 25.50 -7.28 3.03
C ASP A 13 24.63 -7.76 1.87
N ARG A 14 25.24 -8.12 0.74
CA ARG A 14 24.54 -8.74 -0.39
C ARG A 14 23.85 -10.05 -0.01
N ARG A 15 24.54 -10.91 0.77
CA ARG A 15 23.98 -12.17 1.28
C ARG A 15 22.82 -11.89 2.24
N LYS A 16 22.97 -10.95 3.17
CA LYS A 16 21.92 -10.54 4.11
C LYS A 16 20.68 -10.04 3.37
N ARG A 17 20.86 -9.15 2.42
CA ARG A 17 19.77 -8.61 1.59
C ARG A 17 19.04 -9.71 0.80
N ARG A 18 19.79 -10.60 0.14
CA ARG A 18 19.24 -11.73 -0.61
C ARG A 18 18.42 -12.65 0.29
N ASN A 19 18.94 -13.05 1.44
CA ASN A 19 18.23 -13.92 2.37
C ASN A 19 16.98 -13.24 2.92
N ARG A 20 17.05 -11.94 3.24
CA ARG A 20 15.87 -11.19 3.69
C ARG A 20 14.77 -11.15 2.62
N LEU A 21 15.12 -10.93 1.36
CA LEU A 21 14.16 -10.95 0.26
C LEU A 21 13.56 -12.35 0.06
N ALA A 22 14.38 -13.40 0.06
CA ALA A 22 13.91 -14.78 -0.06
C ALA A 22 12.92 -15.14 1.07
N LEU A 23 13.18 -14.70 2.30
CA LEU A 23 12.27 -14.91 3.42
C LEU A 23 10.93 -14.18 3.23
N VAL A 24 10.94 -12.94 2.75
CA VAL A 24 9.70 -12.18 2.48
C VAL A 24 8.92 -12.82 1.33
N GLU A 25 9.58 -13.29 0.27
CA GLU A 25 8.92 -13.98 -0.84
C GLU A 25 8.32 -15.32 -0.41
N ALA A 26 9.06 -16.12 0.35
CA ALA A 26 8.56 -17.38 0.90
C ALA A 26 7.36 -17.15 1.84
N ALA A 27 7.46 -16.15 2.72
CA ALA A 27 6.37 -15.76 3.60
C ALA A 27 5.15 -15.30 2.81
N ASN A 28 5.33 -14.47 1.77
CA ASN A 28 4.23 -14.02 0.92
C ASN A 28 3.48 -15.22 0.31
N LYS A 29 4.21 -16.21 -0.23
CA LYS A 29 3.61 -17.41 -0.81
C LYS A 29 2.81 -18.20 0.23
N ILE A 30 3.43 -18.57 1.35
CA ILE A 30 2.79 -19.36 2.41
C ILE A 30 1.60 -18.63 3.02
N MET A 31 1.74 -17.32 3.31
CA MET A 31 0.67 -16.52 3.89
C MET A 31 -0.50 -16.29 2.93
N THR A 32 -0.24 -16.29 1.62
CA THR A 32 -1.30 -16.23 0.60
C THR A 32 -2.07 -17.56 0.51
N GLU A 33 -1.37 -18.70 0.59
CA GLU A 33 -1.98 -20.02 0.43
C GLU A 33 -2.81 -20.45 1.65
N LYS A 34 -2.32 -20.24 2.87
CA LYS A 34 -2.95 -20.76 4.09
C LYS A 34 -3.28 -19.71 5.18
N GLY A 35 -3.03 -18.44 4.89
CA GLY A 35 -3.22 -17.35 5.84
C GLY A 35 -2.04 -17.14 6.78
N ILE A 36 -2.01 -15.94 7.38
CA ILE A 36 -0.88 -15.52 8.24
C ILE A 36 -0.87 -16.31 9.55
N ASP A 37 -2.04 -16.63 10.11
CA ASP A 37 -2.13 -17.33 11.41
C ASP A 37 -1.58 -18.76 11.32
N ALA A 38 -1.87 -19.47 10.23
CA ALA A 38 -1.42 -20.85 10.00
C ALA A 38 0.04 -20.95 9.49
N ALA A 39 0.61 -19.85 8.99
CA ALA A 39 2.00 -19.82 8.57
C ALA A 39 2.97 -19.94 9.75
N THR A 40 4.03 -20.73 9.60
CA THR A 40 5.07 -20.88 10.62
C THR A 40 6.42 -20.35 10.13
N MET A 41 7.24 -19.84 11.06
CA MET A 41 8.58 -19.35 10.74
C MET A 41 9.49 -20.47 10.20
N LEU A 42 9.25 -21.73 10.63
CA LEU A 42 9.99 -22.89 10.16
C LEU A 42 9.74 -23.18 8.67
N GLU A 43 8.46 -23.28 8.27
CA GLU A 43 8.09 -23.50 6.86
C GLU A 43 8.59 -22.39 5.95
N ILE A 44 8.54 -21.13 6.44
CA ILE A 44 9.07 -19.98 5.70
C ILE A 44 10.59 -20.11 5.52
N ALA A 45 11.30 -20.53 6.56
CA ALA A 45 12.75 -20.75 6.49
C ALA A 45 13.11 -21.84 5.49
N GLU A 46 12.40 -22.98 5.55
CA GLU A 46 12.58 -24.11 4.62
C GLU A 46 12.33 -23.69 3.17
N LEU A 47 11.23 -23.00 2.91
CA LEU A 47 10.92 -22.55 1.55
C LEU A 47 11.92 -21.51 1.02
N ALA A 48 12.49 -20.67 1.91
CA ALA A 48 13.49 -19.67 1.55
C ALA A 48 14.93 -20.22 1.45
N ASP A 49 15.13 -21.52 1.72
CA ASP A 49 16.46 -22.16 1.83
C ASP A 49 17.39 -21.42 2.81
N VAL A 50 16.82 -21.07 3.98
CA VAL A 50 17.51 -20.38 5.08
C VAL A 50 17.40 -21.22 6.34
N GLY A 51 18.50 -21.39 7.08
CA GLY A 51 18.45 -22.15 8.34
C GLY A 51 17.43 -21.58 9.32
N ALA A 52 16.64 -22.47 9.98
CA ALA A 52 15.54 -22.09 10.86
C ALA A 52 15.93 -21.09 11.96
N GLY A 53 17.11 -21.26 12.58
CA GLY A 53 17.64 -20.28 13.55
C GLY A 53 18.06 -18.94 12.93
N THR A 54 18.35 -18.93 11.62
CA THR A 54 18.79 -17.73 10.92
C THR A 54 17.65 -16.77 10.64
N VAL A 55 16.39 -17.26 10.50
CA VAL A 55 15.21 -16.40 10.27
C VAL A 55 15.07 -15.33 11.34
N TYR A 56 15.26 -15.70 12.60
CA TYR A 56 15.15 -14.79 13.74
C TYR A 56 16.25 -13.70 13.77
N ASN A 57 17.31 -13.85 12.99
CA ASN A 57 18.30 -12.78 12.78
C ASN A 57 17.81 -11.67 11.82
N TYR A 58 16.73 -11.94 11.05
CA TYR A 58 16.15 -11.00 10.09
C TYR A 58 14.83 -10.43 10.56
N PHE A 59 14.03 -11.23 11.28
CA PHE A 59 12.69 -10.87 11.73
C PHE A 59 12.47 -11.38 13.14
N ALA A 60 12.23 -10.47 14.09
CA ALA A 60 12.03 -10.82 15.50
C ALA A 60 10.73 -11.63 15.72
N SER A 61 9.77 -11.51 14.81
CA SER A 61 8.48 -12.21 14.91
C SER A 61 7.85 -12.47 13.53
N LYS A 62 6.88 -13.38 13.50
CA LYS A 62 6.01 -13.63 12.34
C LYS A 62 5.25 -12.34 11.94
N ASP A 63 4.85 -11.57 12.92
CA ASP A 63 4.12 -10.32 12.71
C ASP A 63 4.97 -9.27 11.99
N GLU A 64 6.25 -9.12 12.38
CA GLU A 64 7.19 -8.24 11.68
C GLU A 64 7.38 -8.68 10.23
N LEU A 65 7.53 -9.98 10.01
CA LEU A 65 7.64 -10.53 8.66
C LEU A 65 6.36 -10.31 7.85
N ALA A 66 5.17 -10.48 8.45
CA ALA A 66 3.89 -10.21 7.81
C ALA A 66 3.72 -8.73 7.40
N VAL A 67 4.19 -7.80 8.23
CA VAL A 67 4.22 -6.37 7.88
C VAL A 67 5.12 -6.14 6.66
N CYS A 68 6.31 -6.74 6.61
CA CYS A 68 7.20 -6.62 5.45
C CYS A 68 6.59 -7.24 4.18
N VAL A 69 5.86 -8.35 4.29
CA VAL A 69 5.11 -8.93 3.17
C VAL A 69 4.05 -7.95 2.68
N LEU A 70 3.27 -7.35 3.58
CA LEU A 70 2.26 -6.37 3.20
C LEU A 70 2.89 -5.12 2.55
N GLU A 71 4.00 -4.61 3.08
CA GLU A 71 4.72 -3.49 2.48
C GLU A 71 5.16 -3.80 1.04
N GLN A 72 5.60 -5.03 0.76
CA GLN A 72 5.94 -5.47 -0.59
C GLN A 72 4.69 -5.54 -1.50
N VAL A 73 3.56 -6.04 -0.98
CA VAL A 73 2.28 -6.06 -1.70
C VAL A 73 1.79 -4.63 -2.00
N MET A 74 1.90 -3.73 -1.03
CA MET A 74 1.57 -2.31 -1.21
C MET A 74 2.46 -1.64 -2.26
N GLN A 75 3.75 -1.94 -2.27
CA GLN A 75 4.69 -1.40 -3.25
C GLN A 75 4.32 -1.84 -4.67
N ARG A 76 4.07 -3.13 -4.89
CA ARG A 76 3.63 -3.65 -6.20
C ARG A 76 2.30 -3.02 -6.63
N LEU A 77 1.35 -2.88 -5.70
CA LEU A 77 0.07 -2.21 -6.00
C LEU A 77 0.29 -0.74 -6.40
N ALA A 78 1.16 -0.01 -5.69
CA ALA A 78 1.48 1.38 -6.00
C ALA A 78 2.10 1.53 -7.41
N GLU A 79 3.03 0.64 -7.78
CA GLU A 79 3.66 0.61 -9.11
C GLU A 79 2.65 0.33 -10.23
N ARG A 80 1.71 -0.59 -10.00
CA ARG A 80 0.63 -0.90 -10.95
C ARG A 80 -0.35 0.26 -11.09
N ILE A 81 -0.69 0.94 -10.00
CA ILE A 81 -1.50 2.17 -10.02
C ILE A 81 -0.77 3.26 -10.82
N GLU A 82 0.51 3.48 -10.55
CA GLU A 82 1.34 4.47 -11.25
C GLU A 82 1.38 4.20 -12.76
N ALA A 83 1.53 2.95 -13.18
CA ALA A 83 1.55 2.56 -14.59
C ALA A 83 0.27 2.99 -15.34
N VAL A 84 -0.89 2.91 -14.69
CA VAL A 84 -2.17 3.35 -15.25
C VAL A 84 -2.32 4.86 -15.16
N THR A 85 -2.05 5.45 -13.99
CA THR A 85 -2.30 6.87 -13.74
C THR A 85 -1.38 7.81 -14.49
N ASN A 86 -0.22 7.33 -14.96
CA ASN A 86 0.64 8.09 -15.87
C ASN A 86 -0.04 8.46 -17.20
N THR A 87 -1.16 7.81 -17.55
CA THR A 87 -1.97 8.15 -18.74
C THR A 87 -3.06 9.19 -18.45
N PHE A 88 -3.30 9.56 -17.20
CA PHE A 88 -4.35 10.48 -16.81
C PHE A 88 -3.83 11.92 -16.80
N SER A 89 -4.62 12.83 -17.34
CA SER A 89 -4.32 14.26 -17.33
C SER A 89 -4.86 15.00 -16.11
N ASP A 90 -5.96 14.50 -15.50
CA ASP A 90 -6.61 15.11 -14.34
C ASP A 90 -6.07 14.52 -13.02
N PRO A 91 -5.38 15.32 -12.19
CA PRO A 91 -4.88 14.85 -10.88
C PRO A 91 -5.97 14.29 -9.96
N ALA A 92 -7.21 14.78 -10.08
CA ALA A 92 -8.32 14.28 -9.27
C ALA A 92 -8.73 12.85 -9.70
N GLN A 93 -8.62 12.54 -10.98
CA GLN A 93 -8.80 11.18 -11.48
C GLN A 93 -7.67 10.25 -11.02
N VAL A 94 -6.41 10.72 -11.01
CA VAL A 94 -5.26 9.97 -10.46
C VAL A 94 -5.53 9.58 -9.00
N TYR A 95 -5.93 10.54 -8.18
CA TYR A 95 -6.19 10.33 -6.76
C TYR A 95 -7.37 9.38 -6.52
N ALA A 96 -8.49 9.60 -7.22
CA ALA A 96 -9.68 8.74 -7.13
C ALA A 96 -9.38 7.29 -7.53
N PHE A 97 -8.64 7.08 -8.62
CA PHE A 97 -8.23 5.77 -9.09
C PHE A 97 -7.33 5.06 -8.08
N GLY A 98 -6.32 5.77 -7.55
CA GLY A 98 -5.40 5.24 -6.55
C GLY A 98 -6.13 4.78 -5.28
N ILE A 99 -6.93 5.66 -4.68
CA ILE A 99 -7.70 5.38 -3.46
C ILE A 99 -8.64 4.19 -3.66
N ARG A 100 -9.39 4.17 -4.76
CA ARG A 100 -10.32 3.08 -5.08
C ARG A 100 -9.61 1.73 -5.13
N ASN A 101 -8.47 1.64 -5.81
CA ASN A 101 -7.73 0.40 -5.95
C ASN A 101 -7.10 -0.05 -4.62
N VAL A 102 -6.64 0.89 -3.79
CA VAL A 102 -6.16 0.57 -2.43
C VAL A 102 -7.30 0.05 -1.55
N MET A 103 -8.48 0.67 -1.56
CA MET A 103 -9.64 0.19 -0.82
C MET A 103 -10.11 -1.19 -1.29
N ARG A 104 -10.12 -1.43 -2.61
CA ARG A 104 -10.44 -2.76 -3.16
C ARG A 104 -9.44 -3.81 -2.70
N ALA A 105 -8.14 -3.54 -2.77
CA ALA A 105 -7.12 -4.46 -2.28
C ALA A 105 -7.29 -4.73 -0.78
N ALA A 106 -7.48 -3.69 0.02
CA ALA A 106 -7.63 -3.81 1.47
C ALA A 106 -8.86 -4.64 1.90
N THR A 107 -9.93 -4.64 1.10
CA THR A 107 -11.16 -5.38 1.41
C THR A 107 -11.21 -6.78 0.79
N SER A 108 -10.46 -7.08 -0.27
CA SER A 108 -10.48 -8.36 -0.97
C SER A 108 -9.29 -9.26 -0.64
N ASP A 109 -8.11 -8.72 -0.38
CA ASP A 109 -6.90 -9.49 -0.14
C ASP A 109 -6.78 -9.89 1.34
N GLN A 110 -6.61 -11.20 1.58
CA GLN A 110 -6.54 -11.78 2.93
C GLN A 110 -5.35 -11.22 3.74
N ARG A 111 -4.22 -10.89 3.10
CA ARG A 111 -3.02 -10.33 3.75
C ARG A 111 -3.32 -8.95 4.36
N TRP A 112 -4.09 -8.12 3.63
CA TRP A 112 -4.53 -6.82 4.15
C TRP A 112 -5.51 -6.98 5.30
N ARG A 113 -6.53 -7.84 5.15
CA ARG A 113 -7.57 -8.06 6.16
C ARG A 113 -7.01 -8.51 7.51
N TRP A 114 -5.98 -9.33 7.53
CA TRP A 114 -5.33 -9.74 8.77
C TRP A 114 -4.71 -8.56 9.53
N LEU A 115 -4.09 -7.61 8.82
CA LEU A 115 -3.48 -6.42 9.41
C LEU A 115 -4.47 -5.28 9.68
N LEU A 116 -5.68 -5.29 9.11
CA LEU A 116 -6.71 -4.28 9.41
C LEU A 116 -7.03 -4.22 10.90
N LYS A 117 -6.98 -5.33 11.61
CA LYS A 117 -7.14 -5.38 13.07
C LYS A 117 -6.06 -4.61 13.84
N ARG A 118 -4.99 -4.20 13.17
CA ARG A 118 -3.87 -3.40 13.68
C ARG A 118 -3.79 -2.08 12.89
N SER A 119 -4.84 -1.28 13.00
CA SER A 119 -5.06 -0.08 12.19
C SER A 119 -3.86 0.87 12.13
N GLU A 120 -3.17 1.08 13.25
CA GLU A 120 -1.97 1.93 13.32
C GLU A 120 -0.82 1.38 12.46
N VAL A 121 -0.62 0.06 12.49
CA VAL A 121 0.47 -0.60 11.74
C VAL A 121 0.22 -0.48 10.23
N ILE A 122 -1.02 -0.77 9.78
CA ILE A 122 -1.36 -0.72 8.37
C ILE A 122 -1.39 0.72 7.84
N ALA A 123 -1.93 1.68 8.60
CA ALA A 123 -1.92 3.09 8.22
C ALA A 123 -0.48 3.62 8.11
N GLY A 124 0.39 3.25 9.06
CA GLY A 124 1.81 3.59 9.04
C GLY A 124 2.55 2.99 7.86
N ALA A 125 2.31 1.71 7.52
CA ALA A 125 2.88 1.05 6.35
C ALA A 125 2.42 1.72 5.05
N MET A 126 1.12 2.00 4.91
CA MET A 126 0.55 2.70 3.76
C MET A 126 1.16 4.10 3.60
N TYR A 127 1.32 4.84 4.71
CA TYR A 127 1.95 6.16 4.70
C TYR A 127 3.39 6.08 4.17
N ARG A 128 4.19 5.11 4.63
CA ARG A 128 5.59 4.97 4.22
C ARG A 128 5.73 4.52 2.77
N VAL A 129 4.96 3.51 2.37
CA VAL A 129 5.15 2.84 1.07
C VAL A 129 4.47 3.60 -0.07
N MET A 130 3.24 4.03 0.13
CA MET A 130 2.45 4.72 -0.91
C MET A 130 2.59 6.24 -0.84
N GLY A 131 3.04 6.79 0.30
CA GLY A 131 3.21 8.21 0.51
C GLY A 131 4.09 8.92 -0.53
N PRO A 132 5.24 8.36 -0.94
CA PRO A 132 6.09 8.98 -1.97
C PRO A 132 5.32 9.29 -3.27
N TYR A 133 4.41 8.42 -3.69
CA TYR A 133 3.54 8.62 -4.86
C TYR A 133 2.44 9.63 -4.57
N ALA A 134 1.62 9.36 -3.55
CA ALA A 134 0.45 10.18 -3.23
C ALA A 134 0.80 11.62 -2.85
N ILE A 135 1.79 11.83 -1.99
CA ILE A 135 2.22 13.16 -1.56
C ILE A 135 2.80 13.95 -2.74
N ARG A 136 3.59 13.30 -3.61
CA ARG A 136 4.09 13.91 -4.86
C ARG A 136 2.93 14.42 -5.71
N ASP A 137 1.91 13.60 -5.89
CA ASP A 137 0.78 13.91 -6.76
C ASP A 137 -0.13 14.97 -6.16
N ILE A 138 -0.38 14.94 -4.85
CA ILE A 138 -1.08 16.02 -4.14
C ILE A 138 -0.32 17.35 -4.30
N ARG A 139 1.01 17.36 -4.10
CA ARG A 139 1.83 18.57 -4.28
C ARG A 139 1.76 19.14 -5.70
N ARG A 140 1.79 18.26 -6.71
CA ARG A 140 1.65 18.65 -8.13
C ARG A 140 0.28 19.26 -8.39
N ALA A 141 -0.77 18.66 -7.87
CA ALA A 141 -2.14 19.13 -8.02
C ALA A 141 -2.36 20.49 -7.31
N CYS A 142 -1.79 20.71 -6.12
CA CYS A 142 -1.81 22.01 -5.45
C CYS A 142 -1.10 23.10 -6.28
N LYS A 143 0.09 22.81 -6.83
CA LYS A 143 0.82 23.74 -7.71
C LYS A 143 0.06 24.09 -8.99
N ALA A 144 -0.75 23.17 -9.49
CA ALA A 144 -1.62 23.38 -10.66
C ALA A 144 -2.95 24.08 -10.30
N GLY A 145 -3.18 24.45 -9.05
CA GLY A 145 -4.43 25.05 -8.57
C GLY A 145 -5.62 24.08 -8.56
N ARG A 146 -5.36 22.78 -8.68
CA ARG A 146 -6.39 21.74 -8.72
C ARG A 146 -6.87 21.33 -7.33
N TYR A 147 -6.00 21.41 -6.32
CA TYR A 147 -6.29 21.13 -4.92
C TYR A 147 -6.02 22.33 -4.05
N SER A 148 -6.79 22.44 -2.95
CA SER A 148 -6.65 23.48 -1.93
C SER A 148 -6.17 22.87 -0.60
N VAL A 149 -4.98 22.21 -0.64
CA VAL A 149 -4.37 21.56 0.53
C VAL A 149 -3.12 22.32 0.93
N GLU A 150 -3.06 22.75 2.18
CA GLU A 150 -1.89 23.46 2.75
C GLU A 150 -0.74 22.49 3.07
N ASP A 151 -1.08 21.34 3.70
CA ASP A 151 -0.10 20.31 4.07
C ASP A 151 -0.43 18.97 3.38
N PRO A 152 0.24 18.65 2.25
CA PRO A 152 0.04 17.39 1.52
C PRO A 152 0.38 16.14 2.35
N GLU A 153 1.31 16.24 3.31
CA GLU A 153 1.71 15.12 4.15
C GLU A 153 0.62 14.81 5.19
N LEU A 154 0.06 15.85 5.79
CA LEU A 154 -1.09 15.71 6.70
C LEU A 154 -2.32 15.17 5.94
N ALA A 155 -2.61 15.70 4.75
CA ALA A 155 -3.73 15.23 3.93
C ALA A 155 -3.59 13.74 3.60
N TRP A 156 -2.40 13.28 3.21
CA TRP A 156 -2.16 11.86 2.96
C TRP A 156 -2.27 11.01 4.24
N ARG A 157 -1.77 11.51 5.37
CA ARG A 157 -1.93 10.83 6.66
C ARG A 157 -3.39 10.64 7.05
N GLN A 158 -4.21 11.66 6.88
CA GLN A 158 -5.65 11.57 7.12
C GLN A 158 -6.31 10.58 6.14
N ALA A 159 -5.94 10.63 4.86
CA ALA A 159 -6.44 9.71 3.85
C ALA A 159 -6.12 8.24 4.17
N THR A 160 -4.91 7.92 4.66
CA THR A 160 -4.57 6.53 5.04
C THR A 160 -5.48 6.01 6.15
N HIS A 161 -5.80 6.82 7.15
CA HIS A 161 -6.70 6.41 8.24
C HIS A 161 -8.15 6.28 7.76
N ALA A 162 -8.60 7.16 6.86
CA ALA A 162 -9.93 7.05 6.26
C ALA A 162 -10.08 5.79 5.40
N ILE A 163 -9.07 5.43 4.60
CA ILE A 163 -9.01 4.19 3.83
C ILE A 163 -9.08 2.97 4.74
N VAL A 164 -8.27 2.96 5.80
CA VAL A 164 -8.25 1.86 6.79
C VAL A 164 -9.59 1.75 7.50
N GLY A 165 -10.16 2.87 7.96
CA GLY A 165 -11.46 2.90 8.63
C GLY A 165 -12.60 2.38 7.75
N PHE A 166 -12.65 2.79 6.48
CA PHE A 166 -13.60 2.26 5.49
C PHE A 166 -13.40 0.74 5.31
N SER A 167 -12.16 0.30 5.13
CA SER A 167 -11.85 -1.11 4.88
C SER A 167 -12.23 -2.01 6.06
N ILE A 168 -12.00 -1.55 7.29
CA ILE A 168 -12.44 -2.24 8.51
C ILE A 168 -13.96 -2.35 8.51
N ALA A 169 -14.67 -1.24 8.31
CA ALA A 169 -16.12 -1.22 8.32
C ALA A 169 -16.76 -2.14 7.27
N VAL A 170 -16.15 -2.26 6.08
CA VAL A 170 -16.56 -3.22 5.05
C VAL A 170 -16.28 -4.66 5.49
N CYS A 171 -15.10 -4.95 6.02
CA CYS A 171 -14.73 -6.30 6.45
C CYS A 171 -15.59 -6.80 7.64
N ASP A 172 -16.00 -5.89 8.51
CA ASP A 172 -16.88 -6.17 9.65
C ASP A 172 -18.37 -6.13 9.28
N GLN A 173 -18.69 -6.00 7.98
CA GLN A 173 -20.06 -5.95 7.42
C GLN A 173 -20.93 -4.78 7.95
N ASN A 174 -20.31 -3.72 8.47
CA ASN A 174 -21.00 -2.51 8.93
C ASN A 174 -21.28 -1.52 7.78
N VAL A 175 -20.55 -1.67 6.67
CA VAL A 175 -20.67 -0.82 5.47
C VAL A 175 -20.71 -1.70 4.23
N ASP A 176 -21.64 -1.39 3.32
CA ASP A 176 -21.75 -2.05 2.01
C ASP A 176 -20.49 -1.74 1.16
N PRO A 177 -19.80 -2.76 0.60
CA PRO A 177 -18.67 -2.56 -0.32
C PRO A 177 -18.99 -1.64 -1.51
N GLN A 178 -20.26 -1.58 -1.95
CA GLN A 178 -20.69 -0.70 -3.04
C GLN A 178 -20.57 0.79 -2.70
N LYS A 179 -20.43 1.15 -1.43
CA LYS A 179 -20.19 2.54 -0.99
C LYS A 179 -18.76 3.05 -1.23
N ILE A 180 -17.94 2.29 -1.92
CA ILE A 180 -16.57 2.69 -2.25
C ILE A 180 -16.52 4.02 -3.02
N ASP A 181 -17.49 4.29 -3.90
CA ASP A 181 -17.56 5.54 -4.65
C ASP A 181 -17.85 6.72 -3.74
N GLU A 182 -18.74 6.55 -2.74
CA GLU A 182 -19.00 7.57 -1.73
C GLU A 182 -17.75 7.86 -0.87
N ALA A 183 -17.00 6.83 -0.50
CA ALA A 183 -15.74 6.98 0.22
C ALA A 183 -14.70 7.75 -0.62
N VAL A 184 -14.60 7.46 -1.92
CA VAL A 184 -13.72 8.20 -2.85
C VAL A 184 -14.14 9.66 -2.96
N VAL A 185 -15.45 9.95 -3.06
CA VAL A 185 -15.99 11.33 -3.09
C VAL A 185 -15.63 12.10 -1.83
N ASN A 186 -15.74 11.48 -0.67
CA ASN A 186 -15.38 12.12 0.59
C ASN A 186 -13.87 12.46 0.65
N LEU A 187 -13.01 11.55 0.16
CA LEU A 187 -11.56 11.77 0.12
C LEU A 187 -11.15 12.81 -0.93
N LEU A 188 -11.85 12.91 -2.05
CA LEU A 188 -11.70 14.01 -3.02
C LEU A 188 -12.08 15.35 -2.39
N GLY A 189 -13.15 15.39 -1.58
CA GLY A 189 -13.55 16.57 -0.81
C GLY A 189 -12.48 17.04 0.17
N MET A 190 -11.73 16.12 0.79
CA MET A 190 -10.62 16.46 1.70
C MET A 190 -9.47 17.20 1.01
N VAL A 191 -9.30 17.04 -0.31
CA VAL A 191 -8.30 17.76 -1.09
C VAL A 191 -8.88 18.99 -1.82
N GLY A 192 -10.15 19.33 -1.56
CA GLY A 192 -10.81 20.55 -2.05
C GLY A 192 -11.56 20.38 -3.37
N VAL A 193 -11.81 19.15 -3.83
CA VAL A 193 -12.65 18.92 -5.02
C VAL A 193 -14.12 19.12 -4.67
N PRO A 194 -14.89 19.95 -5.42
CA PRO A 194 -16.32 20.14 -5.19
C PRO A 194 -17.10 18.81 -5.28
N ARG A 195 -18.14 18.66 -4.45
CA ARG A 195 -18.86 17.38 -4.28
C ARG A 195 -19.46 16.84 -5.60
N ASP A 196 -20.05 17.71 -6.39
CA ASP A 196 -20.68 17.31 -7.65
C ASP A 196 -19.64 16.80 -8.64
N GLU A 197 -18.53 17.50 -8.76
CA GLU A 197 -17.39 17.10 -9.57
C GLU A 197 -16.74 15.81 -9.03
N ALA A 198 -16.62 15.66 -7.71
CA ALA A 198 -16.10 14.44 -7.11
C ALA A 198 -16.95 13.21 -7.46
N TRP A 199 -18.29 13.35 -7.54
CA TRP A 199 -19.18 12.31 -8.02
C TRP A 199 -18.99 11.97 -9.51
N GLU A 200 -18.78 12.98 -10.36
CA GLU A 200 -18.46 12.77 -11.76
C GLU A 200 -17.17 11.98 -11.93
N ILE A 201 -16.13 12.36 -11.19
CA ILE A 201 -14.83 11.68 -11.21
C ILE A 201 -14.95 10.26 -10.67
N ALA A 202 -15.64 10.06 -9.55
CA ALA A 202 -15.81 8.75 -8.94
C ALA A 202 -16.55 7.76 -9.85
N ARG A 203 -17.42 8.22 -10.74
CA ARG A 203 -18.18 7.40 -11.69
C ARG A 203 -17.49 7.17 -13.04
N ARG A 204 -16.35 7.81 -13.28
CA ARG A 204 -15.60 7.59 -14.54
C ARG A 204 -15.20 6.12 -14.67
N PRO A 205 -15.17 5.58 -15.90
CA PRO A 205 -14.67 4.23 -16.14
C PRO A 205 -13.29 4.06 -15.54
N SER A 206 -13.11 2.97 -14.78
CA SER A 206 -11.84 2.63 -14.12
C SER A 206 -11.13 1.57 -14.95
N PRO A 207 -10.00 1.86 -15.59
CA PRO A 207 -9.20 0.84 -16.24
C PRO A 207 -8.82 -0.28 -15.26
N GLU A 208 -8.60 -1.47 -15.80
CA GLU A 208 -8.05 -2.56 -14.99
C GLU A 208 -6.58 -2.33 -14.69
N LEU A 209 -6.16 -2.78 -13.50
CA LEU A 209 -4.74 -2.79 -13.17
C LEU A 209 -4.04 -3.88 -13.98
N PRO A 210 -2.81 -3.65 -14.47
CA PRO A 210 -1.99 -4.70 -15.07
C PRO A 210 -1.89 -5.93 -14.15
N ALA A 211 -1.73 -7.13 -14.70
CA ALA A 211 -1.48 -8.34 -13.92
C ALA A 211 -0.23 -8.21 -13.03
N GLU A 212 -0.17 -8.97 -11.93
CA GLU A 212 1.03 -9.04 -11.08
C GLU A 212 2.19 -9.73 -11.79
#